data_a54b8855cb29d69e7cfd6be4026c3887
#
_entry.id   a54b8855cb29d69e7cfd6be4026c3887
#
_cell.length_a   1.000
_cell.length_b   1.000
_cell.length_c   1.000
_cell.angle_alpha   90.00
_cell.angle_beta   90.00
_cell.angle_gamma   90.00
#
_symmetry.space_group_name_H-M   'P 1'
#
loop_
_entity.id
_entity.type
_entity.pdbx_description
1 polymer ?
#
loop_
_entity_poly.entity_id
_entity_poly.type
_entity_poly.pdbx_seq_one_letter_code
_entity_poly.pdbx_strand_id
1 'polypeptide(L)'
;MRNSIKIFALIFFNISLSQGVVGAWERYEITESGKQKQVVIFSDKFQAISIYDANTGKFIYSNGGTWKLNGNTMTEKVEFDTGNPERVGTEVSFEIKLNENTLEVVNAGSKWKRIDNGTPGDLNGAWLMSGRYRNGVKQTRRTDGPRKTMKLLSGTRFQWIAYNTETKQFMGTGGGTYSTVNGVYKENIEFFSRDDSKAGLKLEFDYEIIDGDWNHKGFSSKGDPLHEIWSRRK
;
A
#
# COMPACT_ATOMS: atom_id res chain seq x y z
N MET A 1 -59.41 18.40 -16.83
CA MET A 1 -58.02 18.90 -16.84
C MET A 1 -57.22 18.08 -15.81
N ARG A 2 -56.38 17.17 -16.26
CA ARG A 2 -55.57 16.28 -15.38
C ARG A 2 -54.19 16.92 -15.24
N ASN A 3 -53.87 17.44 -14.05
CA ASN A 3 -52.55 17.95 -13.73
C ASN A 3 -51.59 16.79 -13.49
N SER A 4 -50.64 16.57 -14.39
CA SER A 4 -49.52 15.64 -14.20
C SER A 4 -48.41 16.33 -13.41
N ILE A 5 -48.25 15.91 -12.16
CA ILE A 5 -47.10 16.32 -11.34
C ILE A 5 -45.87 15.52 -11.82
N LYS A 6 -44.92 16.19 -12.46
CA LYS A 6 -43.60 15.62 -12.79
C LYS A 6 -42.73 15.66 -11.52
N ILE A 7 -42.53 14.51 -10.89
CA ILE A 7 -41.55 14.35 -9.81
C ILE A 7 -40.18 14.30 -10.45
N PHE A 8 -39.38 15.33 -10.25
CA PHE A 8 -37.95 15.34 -10.57
C PHE A 8 -37.22 14.63 -9.44
N ALA A 9 -36.81 13.38 -9.65
CA ALA A 9 -35.88 12.69 -8.74
C ALA A 9 -34.50 13.31 -8.88
N LEU A 10 -34.08 14.10 -7.90
CA LEU A 10 -32.71 14.55 -7.73
C LEU A 10 -31.88 13.33 -7.29
N ILE A 11 -31.17 12.73 -8.24
CA ILE A 11 -30.16 11.70 -7.94
C ILE A 11 -28.95 12.45 -7.37
N PHE A 12 -28.83 12.46 -6.05
CA PHE A 12 -27.60 12.88 -5.40
C PHE A 12 -26.52 11.80 -5.67
N PHE A 13 -25.58 12.11 -6.56
CA PHE A 13 -24.33 11.38 -6.66
C PHE A 13 -23.53 11.66 -5.38
N ASN A 14 -23.68 10.80 -4.40
CA ASN A 14 -22.70 10.70 -3.30
C ASN A 14 -21.42 10.13 -3.89
N ILE A 15 -20.53 10.98 -4.42
CA ILE A 15 -19.15 10.58 -4.68
C ILE A 15 -18.59 10.24 -3.31
N SER A 16 -18.37 8.94 -3.10
CA SER A 16 -17.85 8.46 -1.82
C SER A 16 -16.48 9.11 -1.59
N LEU A 17 -16.36 9.94 -0.55
CA LEU A 17 -15.08 10.56 -0.15
C LEU A 17 -13.97 9.52 0.03
N SER A 18 -14.34 8.27 0.35
CA SER A 18 -13.40 7.16 0.45
C SER A 18 -12.65 6.87 -0.86
N GLN A 19 -13.31 7.00 -2.02
CA GLN A 19 -12.64 6.85 -3.33
C GLN A 19 -11.62 7.96 -3.57
N GLY A 20 -11.85 9.15 -3.01
CA GLY A 20 -10.92 10.26 -3.11
C GLY A 20 -9.61 10.06 -2.33
N VAL A 21 -9.57 9.18 -1.32
CA VAL A 21 -8.34 8.88 -0.55
C VAL A 21 -7.45 7.86 -1.25
N VAL A 22 -8.06 6.94 -2.04
CA VAL A 22 -7.32 5.88 -2.75
C VAL A 22 -6.22 6.45 -3.62
N GLY A 23 -5.07 5.77 -3.63
CA GLY A 23 -3.87 6.20 -4.34
C GLY A 23 -2.67 6.33 -3.41
N ALA A 24 -1.70 7.14 -3.82
CA ALA A 24 -0.51 7.39 -3.03
C ALA A 24 -0.32 8.87 -2.75
N TRP A 25 0.22 9.15 -1.57
CA TRP A 25 0.47 10.48 -1.08
C TRP A 25 1.88 10.59 -0.50
N GLU A 26 2.53 11.73 -0.65
CA GLU A 26 3.86 11.96 -0.09
C GLU A 26 3.94 13.29 0.66
N ARG A 27 4.86 13.33 1.61
CA ARG A 27 5.36 14.55 2.22
C ARG A 27 6.84 14.42 2.54
N TYR A 28 7.48 15.54 2.73
CA TYR A 28 8.86 15.61 3.22
C TYR A 28 8.88 16.33 4.56
N GLU A 29 9.77 15.87 5.43
CA GLU A 29 10.00 16.48 6.74
C GLU A 29 11.51 16.66 6.94
N ILE A 30 11.89 17.83 7.45
CA ILE A 30 13.28 18.12 7.83
C ILE A 30 13.38 17.87 9.33
N THR A 31 14.26 16.96 9.72
CA THR A 31 14.56 16.61 11.09
C THR A 31 16.05 16.84 11.39
N GLU A 32 16.45 16.74 12.64
CA GLU A 32 17.87 16.83 13.03
C GLU A 32 18.73 15.77 12.35
N SER A 33 18.14 14.58 12.06
CA SER A 33 18.81 13.47 11.36
C SER A 33 18.82 13.59 9.83
N GLY A 34 18.22 14.65 9.25
CA GLY A 34 18.18 14.87 7.82
C GLY A 34 16.78 14.98 7.24
N LYS A 35 16.71 14.99 5.90
CA LYS A 35 15.45 15.07 5.17
C LYS A 35 14.82 13.68 5.06
N GLN A 36 13.61 13.54 5.60
CA GLN A 36 12.82 12.32 5.49
C GLN A 36 11.79 12.43 4.38
N LYS A 37 11.61 11.35 3.63
CA LYS A 37 10.49 11.15 2.73
C LYS A 37 9.49 10.22 3.39
N GLN A 38 8.24 10.62 3.36
CA GLN A 38 7.11 9.86 3.88
C GLN A 38 6.14 9.57 2.74
N VAL A 39 5.77 8.33 2.56
CA VAL A 39 4.82 7.89 1.53
C VAL A 39 3.76 7.04 2.20
N VAL A 40 2.49 7.34 1.94
CA VAL A 40 1.36 6.49 2.32
C VAL A 40 0.63 6.02 1.07
N ILE A 41 0.32 4.74 1.03
CA ILE A 41 -0.47 4.09 -0.02
C ILE A 41 -1.81 3.69 0.57
N PHE A 42 -2.90 4.09 -0.09
CA PHE A 42 -4.26 3.64 0.21
C PHE A 42 -4.80 2.83 -0.96
N SER A 43 -5.23 1.60 -0.69
CA SER A 43 -6.14 0.84 -1.54
C SER A 43 -7.55 0.92 -0.97
N ASP A 44 -8.53 0.20 -1.52
CA ASP A 44 -9.93 0.25 -1.08
C ASP A 44 -10.13 0.01 0.43
N LYS A 45 -9.32 -0.86 1.05
CA LYS A 45 -9.48 -1.29 2.45
C LYS A 45 -8.20 -1.24 3.28
N PHE A 46 -7.04 -1.10 2.62
CA PHE A 46 -5.74 -1.23 3.27
C PHE A 46 -4.90 0.01 3.04
N GLN A 47 -4.14 0.37 4.05
CA GLN A 47 -3.15 1.42 3.97
C GLN A 47 -1.80 0.97 4.55
N ALA A 48 -0.73 1.58 4.08
CA ALA A 48 0.59 1.49 4.69
C ALA A 48 1.36 2.79 4.47
N ILE A 49 1.98 3.29 5.54
CA ILE A 49 2.94 4.40 5.48
C ILE A 49 4.36 3.84 5.56
N SER A 50 5.27 4.43 4.82
CA SER A 50 6.71 4.24 4.94
C SER A 50 7.43 5.57 5.12
N ILE A 51 8.41 5.61 6.02
CA ILE A 51 9.28 6.75 6.28
C ILE A 51 10.72 6.29 6.10
N TYR A 52 11.48 7.02 5.32
CA TYR A 52 12.88 6.73 5.03
C TYR A 52 13.67 8.01 4.71
N ASP A 53 14.97 7.97 4.88
CA ASP A 53 15.85 9.08 4.51
C ASP A 53 15.75 9.36 3.00
N ALA A 54 15.49 10.61 2.65
CA ALA A 54 15.19 11.01 1.28
C ALA A 54 16.39 10.90 0.33
N ASN A 55 17.62 10.87 0.84
CA ASN A 55 18.84 10.85 0.06
C ASN A 55 19.42 9.44 -0.07
N THR A 56 19.37 8.67 1.02
CA THR A 56 20.02 7.36 1.12
C THR A 56 19.06 6.18 0.99
N GLY A 57 17.73 6.41 1.17
CA GLY A 57 16.74 5.34 1.25
C GLY A 57 16.79 4.55 2.57
N LYS A 58 17.59 4.99 3.57
CA LYS A 58 17.66 4.32 4.87
C LYS A 58 16.27 4.28 5.51
N PHE A 59 15.80 3.06 5.79
CA PHE A 59 14.51 2.84 6.41
C PHE A 59 14.46 3.40 7.84
N ILE A 60 13.36 4.07 8.19
CA ILE A 60 13.16 4.68 9.50
C ILE A 60 11.94 4.06 10.19
N TYR A 61 10.76 4.06 9.52
CA TYR A 61 9.51 3.66 10.15
C TYR A 61 8.48 3.20 9.13
N SER A 62 7.59 2.30 9.56
CA SER A 62 6.39 1.93 8.81
C SER A 62 5.30 1.43 9.75
N ASN A 63 4.06 1.78 9.46
CA ASN A 63 2.87 1.14 10.02
C ASN A 63 1.81 0.95 8.94
N GLY A 64 0.76 0.22 9.27
CA GLY A 64 -0.37 0.06 8.38
C GLY A 64 -1.38 -0.96 8.86
N GLY A 65 -2.42 -1.13 8.08
CA GLY A 65 -3.51 -2.03 8.37
C GLY A 65 -4.73 -1.74 7.51
N THR A 66 -5.92 -1.92 8.07
CA THR A 66 -7.17 -1.56 7.41
C THR A 66 -7.58 -0.13 7.74
N TRP A 67 -8.37 0.48 6.88
CA TRP A 67 -8.91 1.81 7.10
C TRP A 67 -10.36 1.93 6.64
N LYS A 68 -11.07 2.89 7.18
CA LYS A 68 -12.40 3.33 6.76
C LYS A 68 -12.52 4.84 6.94
N LEU A 69 -13.31 5.48 6.09
CA LEU A 69 -13.62 6.90 6.16
C LEU A 69 -15.13 7.09 6.33
N ASN A 70 -15.53 7.84 7.35
CA ASN A 70 -16.90 8.25 7.60
C ASN A 70 -16.95 9.79 7.71
N GLY A 71 -17.56 10.43 6.71
CA GLY A 71 -17.40 11.88 6.56
C GLY A 71 -15.92 12.24 6.44
N ASN A 72 -15.43 13.06 7.35
CA ASN A 72 -14.02 13.45 7.41
C ASN A 72 -13.21 12.64 8.45
N THR A 73 -13.84 11.71 9.17
CA THR A 73 -13.16 10.90 10.20
C THR A 73 -12.58 9.64 9.58
N MET A 74 -11.26 9.59 9.52
CA MET A 74 -10.49 8.39 9.18
C MET A 74 -10.36 7.52 10.43
N THR A 75 -10.64 6.22 10.29
CA THR A 75 -10.36 5.21 11.32
C THR A 75 -9.45 4.15 10.73
N GLU A 76 -8.32 3.92 11.36
CA GLU A 76 -7.34 2.90 10.99
C GLU A 76 -7.28 1.81 12.06
N LYS A 77 -7.32 0.55 11.65
CA LYS A 77 -7.01 -0.59 12.51
C LYS A 77 -5.60 -1.06 12.20
N VAL A 78 -4.72 -0.93 13.19
CA VAL A 78 -3.29 -1.22 13.03
C VAL A 78 -3.04 -2.73 12.97
N GLU A 79 -2.39 -3.21 11.90
CA GLU A 79 -1.98 -4.60 11.75
C GLU A 79 -0.47 -4.80 11.95
N PHE A 80 0.32 -3.78 11.73
CA PHE A 80 1.75 -3.75 12.03
C PHE A 80 2.21 -2.32 12.33
N ASP A 81 3.18 -2.19 13.22
CA ASP A 81 3.83 -0.94 13.58
C ASP A 81 5.27 -1.22 13.99
N THR A 82 6.25 -0.63 13.29
CA THR A 82 7.68 -0.91 13.53
C THR A 82 8.25 -0.16 14.73
N GLY A 83 7.62 0.93 15.15
CA GLY A 83 8.04 1.75 16.29
C GLY A 83 7.31 1.42 17.58
N ASN A 84 6.07 0.91 17.49
CA ASN A 84 5.27 0.57 18.66
C ASN A 84 4.39 -0.67 18.41
N PRO A 85 4.91 -1.89 18.64
CA PRO A 85 4.16 -3.13 18.45
C PRO A 85 2.88 -3.23 19.27
N GLU A 86 2.77 -2.51 20.40
CA GLU A 86 1.56 -2.54 21.24
C GLU A 86 0.34 -1.90 20.56
N ARG A 87 0.56 -1.08 19.53
CA ARG A 87 -0.55 -0.54 18.72
C ARG A 87 -1.21 -1.60 17.83
N VAL A 88 -0.56 -2.73 17.57
CA VAL A 88 -1.14 -3.79 16.73
C VAL A 88 -2.43 -4.33 17.36
N GLY A 89 -3.50 -4.30 16.57
CA GLY A 89 -4.86 -4.67 16.96
C GLY A 89 -5.71 -3.48 17.45
N THR A 90 -5.13 -2.31 17.74
CA THR A 90 -5.88 -1.11 18.14
C THR A 90 -6.47 -0.35 16.96
N GLU A 91 -7.48 0.46 17.23
CA GLU A 91 -8.04 1.42 16.27
C GLU A 91 -7.62 2.84 16.65
N VAL A 92 -7.30 3.64 15.65
CA VAL A 92 -6.96 5.06 15.79
C VAL A 92 -7.87 5.86 14.86
N SER A 93 -8.50 6.91 15.39
CA SER A 93 -9.35 7.80 14.61
C SER A 93 -8.83 9.23 14.62
N PHE A 94 -8.91 9.89 13.49
CA PHE A 94 -8.49 11.28 13.31
C PHE A 94 -9.24 11.95 12.16
N GLU A 95 -9.32 13.28 12.22
CA GLU A 95 -9.95 14.09 11.19
C GLU A 95 -9.00 14.37 10.04
N ILE A 96 -9.51 14.26 8.81
CA ILE A 96 -8.80 14.64 7.59
C ILE A 96 -9.55 15.73 6.84
N LYS A 97 -8.80 16.52 6.09
CA LYS A 97 -9.31 17.37 5.01
C LYS A 97 -8.73 16.88 3.70
N LEU A 98 -9.60 16.61 2.76
CA LEU A 98 -9.23 16.04 1.47
C LEU A 98 -9.68 16.96 0.34
N ASN A 99 -8.80 17.20 -0.61
CA ASN A 99 -9.14 17.70 -1.94
C ASN A 99 -8.40 16.88 -3.01
N GLU A 100 -8.54 17.24 -4.27
CA GLU A 100 -7.97 16.50 -5.38
C GLU A 100 -6.46 16.21 -5.21
N ASN A 101 -5.69 17.18 -4.74
CA ASN A 101 -4.23 17.15 -4.73
C ASN A 101 -3.60 17.15 -3.33
N THR A 102 -4.38 17.33 -2.27
CA THR A 102 -3.87 17.40 -0.90
C THR A 102 -4.74 16.62 0.07
N LEU A 103 -4.08 15.95 1.01
CA LEU A 103 -4.66 15.34 2.19
C LEU A 103 -4.01 15.96 3.41
N GLU A 104 -4.82 16.46 4.34
CA GLU A 104 -4.36 17.03 5.61
C GLU A 104 -4.90 16.19 6.76
N VAL A 105 -4.01 15.76 7.67
CA VAL A 105 -4.40 15.21 8.97
C VAL A 105 -4.50 16.37 9.95
N VAL A 106 -5.73 16.75 10.31
CA VAL A 106 -6.04 18.01 10.98
C VAL A 106 -5.30 18.17 12.31
N ASN A 107 -5.39 17.16 13.19
CA ASN A 107 -4.81 17.22 14.54
C ASN A 107 -3.28 17.20 14.54
N ALA A 108 -2.67 16.63 13.51
CA ALA A 108 -1.22 16.58 13.35
C ALA A 108 -0.68 17.76 12.53
N GLY A 109 -1.55 18.57 11.90
CA GLY A 109 -1.15 19.65 11.00
C GLY A 109 -0.34 19.18 9.79
N SER A 110 -0.34 17.88 9.49
CA SER A 110 0.48 17.30 8.44
C SER A 110 -0.25 17.34 7.10
N LYS A 111 0.42 17.89 6.08
CA LYS A 111 -0.10 18.00 4.72
C LYS A 111 0.66 17.10 3.77
N TRP A 112 -0.09 16.35 2.96
CA TRP A 112 0.38 15.39 2.01
C TRP A 112 0.00 15.80 0.59
N LYS A 113 0.91 15.64 -0.35
CA LYS A 113 0.67 15.85 -1.77
C LYS A 113 0.33 14.52 -2.43
N ARG A 114 -0.67 14.52 -3.32
CA ARG A 114 -1.01 13.35 -4.12
C ARG A 114 0.12 12.99 -5.08
N ILE A 115 0.47 11.71 -5.13
CA ILE A 115 1.36 11.13 -6.14
C ILE A 115 0.52 10.56 -7.29
N ASP A 116 -0.48 9.73 -6.96
CA ASP A 116 -1.42 9.13 -7.91
C ASP A 116 -2.79 8.86 -7.24
N ASN A 117 -3.78 8.54 -8.03
CA ASN A 117 -5.14 8.24 -7.60
C ASN A 117 -5.49 6.74 -7.73
N GLY A 118 -4.49 5.87 -7.71
CA GLY A 118 -4.65 4.44 -7.94
C GLY A 118 -4.50 4.04 -9.42
N THR A 119 -4.22 5.00 -10.32
CA THR A 119 -3.98 4.76 -11.76
C THR A 119 -2.70 5.49 -12.20
N PRO A 120 -2.06 5.02 -13.29
CA PRO A 120 -2.18 3.72 -13.93
C PRO A 120 -1.70 2.60 -13.02
N GLY A 121 -1.69 1.39 -13.46
CA GLY A 121 -1.16 0.24 -12.72
C GLY A 121 -2.18 -0.88 -12.60
N ASP A 122 -1.98 -1.94 -13.35
CA ASP A 122 -2.89 -3.08 -13.43
C ASP A 122 -2.95 -3.87 -12.11
N LEU A 123 -1.92 -3.71 -11.27
CA LEU A 123 -1.74 -4.43 -10.01
C LEU A 123 -2.16 -3.62 -8.77
N ASN A 124 -2.79 -2.44 -8.93
CA ASN A 124 -3.22 -1.66 -7.79
C ASN A 124 -4.06 -2.48 -6.81
N GLY A 125 -3.97 -2.18 -5.50
CA GLY A 125 -4.67 -2.90 -4.42
C GLY A 125 -3.75 -3.67 -3.51
N ALA A 126 -4.34 -4.50 -2.65
CA ALA A 126 -3.62 -5.33 -1.69
C ALA A 126 -3.57 -6.78 -2.14
N TRP A 127 -2.41 -7.40 -2.03
CA TRP A 127 -2.14 -8.78 -2.41
C TRP A 127 -1.45 -9.53 -1.30
N LEU A 128 -1.84 -10.78 -1.07
CA LEU A 128 -1.18 -11.68 -0.12
C LEU A 128 -0.43 -12.77 -0.88
N MET A 129 0.79 -13.05 -0.46
CA MET A 129 1.56 -14.17 -1.00
C MET A 129 0.86 -15.48 -0.66
N SER A 130 0.23 -16.10 -1.65
CA SER A 130 -0.58 -17.32 -1.54
C SER A 130 0.14 -18.57 -2.00
N GLY A 131 1.29 -18.43 -2.67
CA GLY A 131 2.06 -19.58 -3.13
C GLY A 131 3.37 -19.19 -3.82
N ARG A 132 4.08 -20.23 -4.22
CA ARG A 132 5.29 -20.11 -5.05
C ARG A 132 5.53 -21.43 -5.78
N TYR A 133 6.29 -21.36 -6.86
CA TYR A 133 6.87 -22.56 -7.45
C TYR A 133 8.30 -22.75 -6.94
N ARG A 134 8.64 -23.97 -6.56
CA ARG A 134 10.00 -24.38 -6.19
C ARG A 134 10.30 -25.72 -6.89
N ASN A 135 11.36 -25.75 -7.69
CA ASN A 135 11.73 -26.92 -8.50
C ASN A 135 10.55 -27.42 -9.36
N GLY A 136 9.80 -26.51 -9.97
CA GLY A 136 8.62 -26.86 -10.80
C GLY A 136 7.36 -27.26 -10.03
N VAL A 137 7.43 -27.39 -8.71
CA VAL A 137 6.28 -27.79 -7.87
C VAL A 137 5.64 -26.57 -7.22
N LYS A 138 4.31 -26.43 -7.41
CA LYS A 138 3.50 -25.38 -6.75
C LYS A 138 3.37 -25.70 -5.25
N GLN A 139 3.81 -24.77 -4.43
CA GLN A 139 3.62 -24.76 -2.98
C GLN A 139 2.59 -23.72 -2.62
N THR A 140 1.50 -24.11 -2.01
CA THR A 140 0.45 -23.18 -1.52
C THR A 140 0.77 -22.67 -0.13
N ARG A 141 0.26 -21.49 0.19
CA ARG A 141 0.42 -20.84 1.48
C ARG A 141 -0.93 -20.32 1.97
N ARG A 142 -1.23 -20.52 3.24
CA ARG A 142 -2.41 -19.94 3.88
C ARG A 142 -2.29 -18.42 3.94
N THR A 143 -3.38 -17.73 3.59
CA THR A 143 -3.48 -16.27 3.63
C THR A 143 -4.40 -15.76 4.73
N ASP A 144 -5.18 -16.64 5.36
CA ASP A 144 -6.13 -16.35 6.44
C ASP A 144 -5.49 -16.29 7.84
N GLY A 145 -4.30 -16.89 8.04
CA GLY A 145 -3.58 -16.89 9.32
C GLY A 145 -3.03 -15.50 9.72
N PRO A 146 -2.53 -15.37 10.96
CA PRO A 146 -2.03 -14.09 11.49
C PRO A 146 -0.73 -13.60 10.80
N ARG A 147 0.10 -14.53 10.28
CA ARG A 147 1.29 -14.16 9.53
C ARG A 147 0.90 -13.75 8.11
N LYS A 148 1.26 -12.52 7.75
CA LYS A 148 1.02 -11.95 6.43
C LYS A 148 2.33 -11.64 5.71
N THR A 149 2.34 -11.85 4.41
CA THR A 149 3.29 -11.21 3.48
C THR A 149 2.41 -10.53 2.45
N MET A 150 2.35 -9.22 2.52
CA MET A 150 1.45 -8.39 1.71
C MET A 150 2.27 -7.53 0.75
N LYS A 151 1.79 -7.34 -0.46
CA LYS A 151 2.13 -6.22 -1.33
C LYS A 151 0.93 -5.28 -1.40
N LEU A 152 1.16 -4.00 -1.14
CA LEU A 152 0.18 -2.93 -1.29
C LEU A 152 0.65 -2.03 -2.41
N LEU A 153 -0.20 -1.82 -3.41
CA LEU A 153 0.13 -1.03 -4.59
C LEU A 153 -0.94 0.04 -4.83
N SER A 154 -0.50 1.26 -5.17
CA SER A 154 -1.34 2.30 -5.78
C SER A 154 -1.22 2.25 -7.31
N GLY A 155 -1.37 3.36 -8.01
CA GLY A 155 -1.13 3.44 -9.47
C GLY A 155 0.35 3.34 -9.84
N THR A 156 1.24 3.88 -9.00
CA THR A 156 2.68 4.01 -9.29
C THR A 156 3.61 3.64 -8.14
N ARG A 157 3.06 3.42 -6.95
CA ARG A 157 3.82 3.11 -5.72
C ARG A 157 3.51 1.72 -5.24
N PHE A 158 4.51 1.05 -4.67
CA PHE A 158 4.33 -0.24 -4.01
C PHE A 158 5.06 -0.28 -2.68
N GLN A 159 4.55 -1.11 -1.79
CA GLN A 159 5.23 -1.52 -0.57
C GLN A 159 4.93 -3.00 -0.31
N TRP A 160 5.95 -3.83 -0.11
CA TRP A 160 5.78 -5.15 0.46
C TRP A 160 6.04 -5.12 1.96
N ILE A 161 5.26 -5.88 2.72
CA ILE A 161 5.35 -5.93 4.18
C ILE A 161 5.18 -7.37 4.65
N ALA A 162 6.06 -7.82 5.55
CA ALA A 162 5.94 -9.11 6.24
C ALA A 162 5.78 -8.87 7.75
N TYR A 163 4.69 -9.40 8.31
CA TYR A 163 4.33 -9.18 9.71
C TYR A 163 3.46 -10.32 10.25
N ASN A 164 3.23 -10.33 11.57
CA ASN A 164 2.32 -11.24 12.26
C ASN A 164 1.46 -10.46 13.24
N THR A 165 0.13 -10.50 13.05
CA THR A 165 -0.83 -9.74 13.86
C THR A 165 -1.06 -10.33 15.26
N GLU A 166 -0.79 -11.63 15.47
CA GLU A 166 -0.93 -12.28 16.75
C GLU A 166 0.28 -12.04 17.66
N THR A 167 1.49 -12.28 17.12
CA THR A 167 2.74 -12.05 17.86
C THR A 167 3.21 -10.59 17.80
N LYS A 168 2.48 -9.72 17.08
CA LYS A 168 2.83 -8.31 16.83
C LYS A 168 4.19 -8.10 16.18
N GLN A 169 4.79 -9.16 15.65
CA GLN A 169 6.13 -9.14 15.08
C GLN A 169 6.15 -8.52 13.68
N PHE A 170 6.94 -7.49 13.50
CA PHE A 170 7.37 -7.01 12.19
C PHE A 170 8.58 -7.81 11.69
N MET A 171 8.56 -8.24 10.42
CA MET A 171 9.60 -9.09 9.84
C MET A 171 10.38 -8.42 8.71
N GLY A 172 9.84 -7.36 8.11
CA GLY A 172 10.52 -6.60 7.08
C GLY A 172 9.57 -5.93 6.10
N THR A 173 10.08 -4.89 5.45
CA THR A 173 9.40 -4.15 4.39
C THR A 173 10.39 -3.58 3.40
N GLY A 174 9.93 -3.27 2.22
CA GLY A 174 10.61 -2.49 1.21
C GLY A 174 9.59 -1.95 0.21
N GLY A 175 9.97 -0.94 -0.52
CA GLY A 175 9.05 -0.31 -1.46
C GLY A 175 9.71 0.76 -2.31
N GLY A 176 8.89 1.40 -3.12
CA GLY A 176 9.34 2.43 -4.05
C GLY A 176 8.30 2.69 -5.14
N THR A 177 8.78 2.88 -6.36
CA THR A 177 7.92 3.03 -7.53
C THR A 177 7.84 1.74 -8.34
N TYR A 178 6.73 1.56 -9.06
CA TYR A 178 6.59 0.46 -10.00
C TYR A 178 5.88 0.89 -11.29
N SER A 179 5.99 0.05 -12.29
CA SER A 179 5.20 0.14 -13.52
C SER A 179 4.85 -1.26 -14.04
N THR A 180 3.73 -1.33 -14.79
CA THR A 180 3.27 -2.54 -15.49
C THR A 180 3.10 -2.19 -16.97
N VAL A 181 3.92 -2.77 -17.83
CA VAL A 181 3.88 -2.53 -19.28
C VAL A 181 4.16 -3.83 -20.01
N ASN A 182 3.24 -4.25 -20.89
CA ASN A 182 3.41 -5.42 -21.77
C ASN A 182 3.80 -6.70 -21.01
N GLY A 183 3.16 -7.00 -19.89
CA GLY A 183 3.45 -8.19 -19.09
C GLY A 183 4.71 -8.10 -18.22
N VAL A 184 5.39 -6.95 -18.20
CA VAL A 184 6.57 -6.71 -17.38
C VAL A 184 6.22 -5.81 -16.20
N TYR A 185 6.49 -6.29 -14.99
CA TYR A 185 6.41 -5.53 -13.74
C TYR A 185 7.81 -5.09 -13.33
N LYS A 186 8.03 -3.78 -13.27
CA LYS A 186 9.31 -3.19 -12.90
C LYS A 186 9.20 -2.52 -11.54
N GLU A 187 10.13 -2.80 -10.64
CA GLU A 187 10.30 -2.13 -9.34
C GLU A 187 11.54 -1.25 -9.34
N ASN A 188 11.42 -0.02 -8.82
CA ASN A 188 12.55 0.80 -8.39
C ASN A 188 12.48 0.89 -6.86
N ILE A 189 13.42 0.26 -6.18
CA ILE A 189 13.47 0.19 -4.72
C ILE A 189 13.96 1.54 -4.17
N GLU A 190 13.12 2.23 -3.39
CA GLU A 190 13.52 3.48 -2.72
C GLU A 190 13.97 3.25 -1.27
N PHE A 191 13.51 2.17 -0.63
CA PHE A 191 13.92 1.78 0.71
C PHE A 191 13.79 0.26 0.92
N PHE A 192 14.60 -0.28 1.84
CA PHE A 192 14.56 -1.69 2.20
C PHE A 192 14.99 -1.87 3.66
N SER A 193 14.07 -2.30 4.55
CA SER A 193 14.27 -2.28 6.00
C SER A 193 15.36 -3.22 6.55
N ARG A 194 15.77 -4.22 5.75
CA ARG A 194 16.76 -5.21 6.17
C ARG A 194 18.16 -4.94 5.64
N ASP A 195 18.28 -4.09 4.62
CA ASP A 195 19.54 -3.85 3.92
C ASP A 195 19.42 -2.57 3.09
N ASP A 196 19.87 -1.45 3.64
CA ASP A 196 19.79 -0.14 3.00
C ASP A 196 20.53 -0.07 1.66
N SER A 197 21.51 -0.96 1.42
CA SER A 197 22.23 -1.04 0.14
C SER A 197 21.36 -1.45 -1.04
N LYS A 198 20.13 -1.92 -0.78
CA LYS A 198 19.14 -2.25 -1.82
C LYS A 198 18.38 -1.03 -2.34
N ALA A 199 18.47 0.13 -1.68
CA ALA A 199 17.93 1.37 -2.22
C ALA A 199 18.63 1.74 -3.54
N GLY A 200 17.84 2.12 -4.54
CA GLY A 200 18.30 2.38 -5.92
C GLY A 200 18.30 1.15 -6.83
N LEU A 201 18.08 -0.06 -6.30
CA LEU A 201 18.01 -1.28 -7.11
C LEU A 201 16.77 -1.26 -8.01
N LYS A 202 16.95 -1.72 -9.24
CA LYS A 202 15.88 -1.91 -10.22
C LYS A 202 15.71 -3.40 -10.46
N LEU A 203 14.47 -3.87 -10.34
CA LEU A 203 14.10 -5.27 -10.56
C LEU A 203 13.03 -5.34 -11.64
N GLU A 204 13.12 -6.37 -12.48
CA GLU A 204 12.15 -6.66 -13.53
C GLU A 204 11.63 -8.08 -13.37
N PHE A 205 10.32 -8.24 -13.55
CA PHE A 205 9.63 -9.51 -13.42
C PHE A 205 8.59 -9.65 -14.52
N ASP A 206 8.44 -10.85 -15.04
CA ASP A 206 7.24 -11.19 -15.78
C ASP A 206 6.04 -11.22 -14.81
N TYR A 207 4.90 -10.69 -15.23
CA TYR A 207 3.67 -10.81 -14.48
C TYR A 207 2.49 -11.18 -15.37
N GLU A 208 1.60 -11.96 -14.80
CA GLU A 208 0.36 -12.38 -15.43
C GLU A 208 -0.71 -12.58 -14.37
N ILE A 209 -1.96 -12.22 -14.69
CA ILE A 209 -3.11 -12.52 -13.85
C ILE A 209 -3.76 -13.79 -14.39
N ILE A 210 -3.71 -14.87 -13.61
CA ILE A 210 -4.30 -16.18 -13.94
C ILE A 210 -5.34 -16.49 -12.85
N ASP A 211 -6.60 -16.67 -13.25
CA ASP A 211 -7.72 -16.96 -12.33
C ASP A 211 -7.86 -15.94 -11.17
N GLY A 212 -7.47 -14.69 -11.42
CA GLY A 212 -7.49 -13.61 -10.43
C GLY A 212 -6.27 -13.56 -9.50
N ASP A 213 -5.34 -14.50 -9.62
CA ASP A 213 -4.06 -14.52 -8.91
C ASP A 213 -2.95 -13.89 -9.76
N TRP A 214 -2.13 -13.06 -9.15
CA TRP A 214 -0.94 -12.49 -9.76
C TRP A 214 0.23 -13.46 -9.69
N ASN A 215 0.66 -13.97 -10.84
CA ASN A 215 1.89 -14.73 -11.01
C ASN A 215 3.04 -13.76 -11.26
N HIS A 216 4.08 -13.86 -10.44
CA HIS A 216 5.23 -12.96 -10.38
C HIS A 216 6.52 -13.77 -10.54
N LYS A 217 7.20 -13.63 -11.69
CA LYS A 217 8.32 -14.47 -12.05
C LYS A 217 9.54 -13.65 -12.46
N GLY A 218 10.72 -14.02 -11.98
CA GLY A 218 11.98 -13.32 -12.28
C GLY A 218 13.08 -13.70 -11.30
N PHE A 219 13.84 -12.70 -10.85
CA PHE A 219 14.93 -12.88 -9.90
C PHE A 219 14.76 -11.98 -8.69
N SER A 220 15.05 -12.51 -7.50
CA SER A 220 15.04 -11.75 -6.25
C SER A 220 16.13 -10.68 -6.22
N SER A 221 16.09 -9.78 -5.23
CA SER A 221 17.17 -8.79 -4.98
C SER A 221 18.53 -9.42 -4.65
N LYS A 222 18.59 -10.74 -4.47
CA LYS A 222 19.83 -11.52 -4.28
C LYS A 222 20.26 -12.28 -5.53
N GLY A 223 19.48 -12.20 -6.62
CA GLY A 223 19.73 -12.93 -7.86
C GLY A 223 19.18 -14.37 -7.88
N ASP A 224 18.44 -14.79 -6.84
CA ASP A 224 17.85 -16.12 -6.82
C ASP A 224 16.60 -16.17 -7.72
N PRO A 225 16.36 -17.27 -8.46
CA PRO A 225 15.12 -17.46 -9.21
C PRO A 225 13.88 -17.37 -8.31
N LEU A 226 12.88 -16.65 -8.77
CA LEU A 226 11.65 -16.37 -8.04
C LEU A 226 10.44 -16.64 -8.94
N HIS A 227 9.47 -17.38 -8.42
CA HIS A 227 8.15 -17.51 -9.02
C HIS A 227 7.13 -17.56 -7.88
N GLU A 228 6.51 -16.42 -7.61
CA GLU A 228 5.53 -16.23 -6.54
C GLU A 228 4.12 -16.11 -7.08
N ILE A 229 3.14 -16.48 -6.26
CA ILE A 229 1.72 -16.34 -6.53
C ILE A 229 1.14 -15.45 -5.44
N TRP A 230 0.41 -14.43 -5.87
CA TRP A 230 -0.20 -13.43 -5.01
C TRP A 230 -1.69 -13.38 -5.25
N SER A 231 -2.51 -13.60 -4.22
CA SER A 231 -3.96 -13.52 -4.31
C SER A 231 -4.46 -12.18 -3.78
N ARG A 232 -5.53 -11.65 -4.35
CA ARG A 232 -6.16 -10.41 -3.87
C ARG A 232 -6.56 -10.55 -2.41
N ARG A 233 -6.16 -9.56 -1.61
CA ARG A 233 -6.62 -9.42 -0.24
C ARG A 233 -8.00 -8.75 -0.24
N LYS A 234 -8.99 -9.43 0.34
CA LYS A 234 -10.40 -8.96 0.41
C LYS A 234 -10.69 -8.23 1.72
#